data_77e712853360c37058ab25334c12f167
#
_entry.id   77e712853360c37058ab25334c12f167
#
_cell.length_a   1.000
_cell.length_b   1.000
_cell.length_c   1.000
_cell.angle_alpha   90.00
_cell.angle_beta   90.00
_cell.angle_gamma   90.00
#
_symmetry.space_group_name_H-M   'P 1'
#
loop_
_entity.id
_entity.type
_entity.pdbx_description
1 polymer ?
#
loop_
_entity_poly.entity_id
_entity_poly.type
_entity_poly.pdbx_seq_one_letter_code
_entity_poly.pdbx_strand_id
1 'polypeptide(L)'
;MKLLNVQVAELFIDNIKNIFSDVASVEELAGTLEIQGSSKKEFGDFQTNFAMINSKKIGVNPREIASKIIENFGENDKIEKLEIAGPGFINIYLKNSFVNEELQKLGNEKYDFSSIDNDKKVIIDYSSPNIAKRMHIGHLRSTIIGDSIKRIMKYLDFDIIADNHVGDWGTQFGKLIVGYDNWLDKEAYSNDPIEELERIYVLFSEKAGEDPSLEDLAREELKKLQQGDERNLALWKEFINISIKEYNKVYERLDVHFDLYNGESFYNSLMPQVLNDLKEKGLAIEDQEALVVFFDEETKLNPCIVQKKDGSFLYSTSDLATLKYKGEVLNIRKAVYVTDERQQDHFRQVFKISELLGEPYNIEKAHVWFGIMRFGNGVILSSRGGNIIRLVDLLDEAKAQVKKVIDEKNPDIPENEKNEIAESVGIGAIKYFDLSQNRTSAITFEWDKVLSFEGNTGPYLQYTYVRVMSIFRKLASENVKFDLNVSNVLYDNVSDAERELALNLFKLPVVATKAYESYRPNLVADYLFETAKLFNTFYNSITIIKEENDDIRNARLALCEKTASVLKE
;
A
#
# COMPACT_ATOMS: atom_id res chain seq x y z
N MET A 1 -4.81 7.89 -21.57
CA MET A 1 -3.58 7.74 -22.40
C MET A 1 -3.01 6.32 -22.28
N LYS A 2 -2.34 5.79 -23.32
CA LYS A 2 -1.61 4.50 -23.24
C LYS A 2 -0.22 4.71 -22.65
N LEU A 3 0.32 3.68 -21.97
CA LEU A 3 1.70 3.69 -21.48
C LEU A 3 2.70 3.81 -22.63
N LEU A 4 3.80 4.55 -22.46
CA LEU A 4 4.81 4.74 -23.52
C LEU A 4 5.40 3.40 -24.02
N ASN A 5 5.74 2.52 -23.09
CA ASN A 5 6.27 1.20 -23.42
C ASN A 5 5.26 0.34 -24.21
N VAL A 6 3.96 0.47 -23.94
CA VAL A 6 2.90 -0.21 -24.68
C VAL A 6 2.77 0.36 -26.09
N GLN A 7 2.80 1.68 -26.25
CA GLN A 7 2.75 2.32 -27.56
C GLN A 7 3.95 1.94 -28.43
N VAL A 8 5.14 1.82 -27.83
CA VAL A 8 6.35 1.34 -28.53
C VAL A 8 6.23 -0.14 -28.86
N ALA A 9 5.71 -0.96 -27.93
CA ALA A 9 5.52 -2.40 -28.16
C ALA A 9 4.57 -2.67 -29.36
N GLU A 10 3.50 -1.90 -29.50
CA GLU A 10 2.58 -2.04 -30.65
C GLU A 10 3.31 -1.91 -31.99
N LEU A 11 4.23 -0.93 -32.14
CA LEU A 11 5.04 -0.77 -33.35
C LEU A 11 5.95 -1.98 -33.62
N PHE A 12 6.54 -2.54 -32.57
CA PHE A 12 7.39 -3.72 -32.69
C PHE A 12 6.59 -4.98 -33.00
N ILE A 13 5.39 -5.15 -32.42
CA ILE A 13 4.52 -6.29 -32.68
C ILE A 13 4.15 -6.39 -34.16
N ASP A 14 3.75 -5.27 -34.77
CA ASP A 14 3.39 -5.24 -36.19
C ASP A 14 4.61 -5.58 -37.08
N ASN A 15 5.78 -5.03 -36.74
CA ASN A 15 7.02 -5.31 -37.42
C ASN A 15 7.43 -6.80 -37.30
N ILE A 16 7.38 -7.37 -36.10
CA ILE A 16 7.70 -8.77 -35.82
C ILE A 16 6.75 -9.71 -36.58
N LYS A 17 5.46 -9.44 -36.60
CA LYS A 17 4.47 -10.22 -37.34
C LYS A 17 4.74 -10.23 -38.84
N ASN A 18 5.14 -9.09 -39.41
CA ASN A 18 5.47 -8.98 -40.81
C ASN A 18 6.75 -9.72 -41.16
N ILE A 19 7.81 -9.59 -40.37
CA ILE A 19 9.14 -10.19 -40.66
C ILE A 19 9.15 -11.71 -40.48
N PHE A 20 8.41 -12.21 -39.48
CA PHE A 20 8.41 -13.62 -39.09
C PHE A 20 7.09 -14.31 -39.41
N SER A 21 6.34 -13.82 -40.42
CA SER A 21 5.06 -14.39 -40.87
C SER A 21 5.11 -15.88 -41.21
N ASP A 22 6.27 -16.37 -41.66
CA ASP A 22 6.47 -17.77 -42.01
C ASP A 22 6.81 -18.67 -40.80
N VAL A 23 6.99 -18.09 -39.64
CA VAL A 23 7.27 -18.85 -38.41
C VAL A 23 5.95 -19.32 -37.79
N ALA A 24 5.82 -20.61 -37.57
CA ALA A 24 4.67 -21.15 -36.82
C ALA A 24 4.59 -20.46 -35.44
N SER A 25 3.39 -19.97 -35.05
CA SER A 25 3.16 -19.26 -33.80
C SER A 25 3.74 -17.83 -33.73
N VAL A 26 3.67 -17.05 -34.81
CA VAL A 26 4.11 -15.63 -34.81
C VAL A 26 3.38 -14.78 -33.75
N GLU A 27 2.13 -15.07 -33.46
CA GLU A 27 1.36 -14.44 -32.35
C GLU A 27 1.99 -14.77 -30.99
N GLU A 28 2.42 -16.00 -30.78
CA GLU A 28 3.12 -16.40 -29.56
C GLU A 28 4.50 -15.70 -29.45
N LEU A 29 5.21 -15.55 -30.57
CA LEU A 29 6.45 -14.78 -30.58
C LEU A 29 6.19 -13.32 -30.22
N ALA A 30 5.23 -12.67 -30.86
CA ALA A 30 4.85 -11.29 -30.56
C ALA A 30 4.43 -11.11 -29.10
N GLY A 31 3.74 -12.10 -28.51
CA GLY A 31 3.35 -12.12 -27.11
C GLY A 31 4.52 -12.19 -26.10
N THR A 32 5.74 -12.54 -26.56
CA THR A 32 6.93 -12.52 -25.69
C THR A 32 7.67 -11.19 -25.71
N LEU A 33 7.16 -10.21 -26.47
CA LEU A 33 7.81 -8.90 -26.56
C LEU A 33 7.60 -8.10 -25.26
N GLU A 34 8.70 -7.74 -24.64
CA GLU A 34 8.73 -6.79 -23.54
C GLU A 34 9.55 -5.56 -23.92
N ILE A 35 8.98 -4.37 -23.73
CA ILE A 35 9.66 -3.09 -23.84
C ILE A 35 9.89 -2.57 -22.42
N GLN A 36 11.14 -2.52 -22.00
CA GLN A 36 11.53 -2.11 -20.64
C GLN A 36 12.31 -0.79 -20.70
N GLY A 37 12.16 0.04 -19.64
CA GLY A 37 13.00 1.24 -19.50
C GLY A 37 14.47 0.86 -19.40
N SER A 38 15.34 1.60 -20.08
CA SER A 38 16.78 1.35 -20.04
C SER A 38 17.37 1.65 -18.68
N SER A 39 18.37 0.86 -18.29
CA SER A 39 19.08 1.04 -17.01
C SER A 39 20.10 2.19 -17.05
N LYS A 40 20.53 2.58 -18.22
CA LYS A 40 21.50 3.65 -18.47
C LYS A 40 21.12 4.41 -19.74
N LYS A 41 21.40 5.72 -19.74
CA LYS A 41 21.13 6.61 -20.87
C LYS A 41 21.78 6.15 -22.18
N GLU A 42 22.99 5.63 -22.14
CA GLU A 42 23.72 5.11 -23.30
C GLU A 42 23.00 3.95 -24.00
N PHE A 43 21.99 3.35 -23.36
CA PHE A 43 21.15 2.28 -23.90
C PHE A 43 19.80 2.75 -24.42
N GLY A 44 19.62 4.06 -24.61
CA GLY A 44 18.36 4.65 -25.07
C GLY A 44 17.33 4.84 -23.96
N ASP A 45 16.11 5.15 -24.35
CA ASP A 45 14.97 5.37 -23.43
C ASP A 45 14.35 4.04 -23.02
N PHE A 46 14.25 3.11 -23.96
CA PHE A 46 13.76 1.75 -23.77
C PHE A 46 14.72 0.72 -24.36
N GLN A 47 14.51 -0.53 -23.98
CA GLN A 47 15.27 -1.67 -24.45
C GLN A 47 14.38 -2.91 -24.56
N THR A 48 14.66 -3.79 -25.52
CA THR A 48 14.05 -5.13 -25.58
C THR A 48 15.10 -6.21 -25.79
N ASN A 49 14.86 -7.37 -25.19
CA ASN A 49 15.65 -8.59 -25.31
C ASN A 49 14.95 -9.65 -26.18
N PHE A 50 13.92 -9.26 -26.93
CA PHE A 50 13.07 -10.13 -27.75
C PHE A 50 13.89 -11.09 -28.63
N ALA A 51 14.92 -10.57 -29.30
CA ALA A 51 15.78 -11.37 -30.19
C ALA A 51 16.49 -12.52 -29.44
N MET A 52 16.93 -12.27 -28.22
CA MET A 52 17.61 -13.27 -27.40
C MET A 52 16.66 -14.36 -26.90
N ILE A 53 15.48 -13.97 -26.43
CA ILE A 53 14.46 -14.91 -25.93
C ILE A 53 14.01 -15.86 -27.05
N ASN A 54 13.82 -15.36 -28.26
CA ASN A 54 13.21 -16.10 -29.36
C ASN A 54 14.20 -16.75 -30.33
N SER A 55 15.51 -16.57 -30.15
CA SER A 55 16.54 -17.08 -31.05
C SER A 55 16.44 -18.60 -31.33
N LYS A 56 16.15 -19.40 -30.29
CA LYS A 56 15.95 -20.86 -30.42
C LYS A 56 14.68 -21.22 -31.19
N LYS A 57 13.60 -20.48 -30.99
CA LYS A 57 12.31 -20.71 -31.65
C LYS A 57 12.37 -20.33 -33.14
N ILE A 58 13.05 -19.22 -33.44
CA ILE A 58 13.24 -18.71 -34.82
C ILE A 58 14.36 -19.47 -35.55
N GLY A 59 15.28 -20.10 -34.81
CA GLY A 59 16.40 -20.84 -35.40
C GLY A 59 17.52 -19.96 -35.95
N VAL A 60 17.60 -18.69 -35.51
CA VAL A 60 18.53 -17.67 -36.04
C VAL A 60 19.27 -17.02 -34.86
N ASN A 61 20.52 -16.56 -35.14
CA ASN A 61 21.31 -15.85 -34.12
C ASN A 61 20.59 -14.58 -33.61
N PRO A 62 20.62 -14.28 -32.31
CA PRO A 62 19.94 -13.09 -31.78
C PRO A 62 20.30 -11.77 -32.45
N ARG A 63 21.59 -11.56 -32.81
CA ARG A 63 21.99 -10.32 -33.48
C ARG A 63 21.41 -10.22 -34.90
N GLU A 64 21.27 -11.34 -35.60
CA GLU A 64 20.64 -11.37 -36.93
C GLU A 64 19.15 -11.10 -36.86
N ILE A 65 18.48 -11.60 -35.81
CA ILE A 65 17.06 -11.28 -35.54
C ILE A 65 16.90 -9.78 -35.26
N ALA A 66 17.76 -9.22 -34.39
CA ALA A 66 17.78 -7.80 -34.10
C ALA A 66 18.04 -6.94 -35.32
N SER A 67 19.01 -7.33 -36.20
CA SER A 67 19.30 -6.64 -37.48
C SER A 67 18.07 -6.66 -38.38
N LYS A 68 17.43 -7.82 -38.58
CA LYS A 68 16.23 -7.93 -39.39
C LYS A 68 15.10 -7.03 -38.90
N ILE A 69 14.90 -6.95 -37.58
CA ILE A 69 13.88 -6.07 -36.97
C ILE A 69 14.21 -4.62 -37.31
N ILE A 70 15.45 -4.16 -37.09
CA ILE A 70 15.86 -2.77 -37.32
C ILE A 70 15.78 -2.40 -38.79
N GLU A 71 16.31 -3.25 -39.70
CA GLU A 71 16.31 -3.02 -41.15
C GLU A 71 14.90 -2.88 -41.74
N ASN A 72 13.90 -3.57 -41.15
CA ASN A 72 12.51 -3.55 -41.61
C ASN A 72 11.61 -2.63 -40.79
N PHE A 73 12.15 -1.92 -39.79
CA PHE A 73 11.32 -1.13 -38.87
C PHE A 73 10.68 0.08 -39.56
N GLY A 74 11.35 0.67 -40.55
CA GLY A 74 10.87 1.84 -41.26
C GLY A 74 10.88 3.13 -40.46
N GLU A 75 10.70 4.25 -41.15
CA GLU A 75 10.50 5.54 -40.48
C GLU A 75 9.12 5.64 -39.85
N ASN A 76 9.03 6.23 -38.67
CA ASN A 76 7.81 6.47 -37.96
C ASN A 76 7.88 7.76 -37.13
N ASP A 77 6.80 8.20 -36.57
CA ASP A 77 6.65 9.46 -35.83
C ASP A 77 7.14 9.39 -34.37
N LYS A 78 7.40 8.18 -33.83
CA LYS A 78 7.69 7.97 -32.38
C LYS A 78 9.16 7.68 -32.09
N ILE A 79 9.81 6.87 -32.95
CA ILE A 79 11.17 6.38 -32.73
C ILE A 79 12.16 7.18 -33.58
N GLU A 80 13.16 7.73 -32.93
CA GLU A 80 14.26 8.43 -33.59
C GLU A 80 15.32 7.46 -34.10
N LYS A 81 15.65 6.44 -33.26
CA LYS A 81 16.78 5.55 -33.56
C LYS A 81 16.61 4.20 -32.84
N LEU A 82 17.08 3.14 -33.52
CA LEU A 82 17.24 1.81 -32.95
C LEU A 82 18.71 1.38 -33.06
N GLU A 83 19.26 0.76 -32.02
CA GLU A 83 20.66 0.27 -32.03
C GLU A 83 20.74 -1.14 -31.42
N ILE A 84 21.58 -2.00 -32.03
CA ILE A 84 21.86 -3.31 -31.47
C ILE A 84 22.94 -3.19 -30.39
N ALA A 85 22.66 -3.71 -29.19
CA ALA A 85 23.62 -3.77 -28.11
C ALA A 85 23.90 -5.20 -27.66
N GLY A 86 25.15 -5.46 -27.31
CA GLY A 86 25.56 -6.74 -26.76
C GLY A 86 25.19 -7.94 -27.66
N PRO A 87 24.62 -9.02 -27.07
CA PRO A 87 24.31 -10.26 -27.81
C PRO A 87 23.02 -10.21 -28.64
N GLY A 88 22.30 -9.08 -28.68
CA GLY A 88 21.04 -8.95 -29.43
C GLY A 88 19.95 -8.14 -28.72
N PHE A 89 20.30 -7.30 -27.74
CA PHE A 89 19.40 -6.27 -27.27
C PHE A 89 19.17 -5.22 -28.37
N ILE A 90 17.96 -4.66 -28.37
CA ILE A 90 17.64 -3.49 -29.20
C ILE A 90 17.38 -2.32 -28.26
N ASN A 91 18.25 -1.30 -28.35
CA ASN A 91 18.09 -0.02 -27.67
C ASN A 91 17.17 0.88 -28.50
N ILE A 92 16.25 1.58 -27.86
CA ILE A 92 15.20 2.36 -28.49
C ILE A 92 15.28 3.80 -27.99
N TYR A 93 15.41 4.74 -28.92
CA TYR A 93 15.46 6.16 -28.66
C TYR A 93 14.19 6.82 -29.20
N LEU A 94 13.47 7.55 -28.37
CA LEU A 94 12.23 8.23 -28.73
C LEU A 94 12.49 9.63 -29.32
N LYS A 95 11.67 10.04 -30.26
CA LYS A 95 11.67 11.43 -30.76
C LYS A 95 11.14 12.38 -29.68
N ASN A 96 11.76 13.54 -29.53
CA ASN A 96 11.28 14.58 -28.61
C ASN A 96 9.85 15.04 -28.94
N SER A 97 9.48 15.09 -30.23
CA SER A 97 8.10 15.40 -30.65
C SER A 97 7.08 14.44 -30.04
N PHE A 98 7.34 13.13 -30.09
CA PHE A 98 6.47 12.14 -29.50
C PHE A 98 6.39 12.27 -27.96
N VAL A 99 7.53 12.44 -27.28
CA VAL A 99 7.57 12.65 -25.84
C VAL A 99 6.79 13.91 -25.45
N ASN A 100 6.90 14.99 -26.23
CA ASN A 100 6.15 16.23 -26.02
C ASN A 100 4.64 16.04 -26.12
N GLU A 101 4.16 15.31 -27.14
CA GLU A 101 2.74 14.97 -27.28
C GLU A 101 2.21 14.22 -26.05
N GLU A 102 2.97 13.27 -25.53
CA GLU A 102 2.61 12.51 -24.35
C GLU A 102 2.69 13.36 -23.05
N LEU A 103 3.67 14.27 -22.94
CA LEU A 103 3.77 15.20 -21.80
C LEU A 103 2.54 16.13 -21.71
N GLN A 104 1.93 16.52 -22.82
CA GLN A 104 0.71 17.32 -22.80
C GLN A 104 -0.48 16.56 -22.20
N LYS A 105 -0.52 15.24 -22.38
CA LYS A 105 -1.57 14.36 -21.84
C LYS A 105 -1.39 14.09 -20.34
N LEU A 106 -0.13 14.12 -19.87
CA LEU A 106 0.23 13.83 -18.48
C LEU A 106 -0.47 14.82 -17.52
N GLY A 107 -1.27 14.27 -16.58
CA GLY A 107 -2.10 15.04 -15.63
C GLY A 107 -3.42 15.54 -16.20
N ASN A 108 -3.64 15.47 -17.54
CA ASN A 108 -4.88 15.87 -18.20
C ASN A 108 -5.75 14.68 -18.63
N GLU A 109 -5.13 13.55 -18.93
CA GLU A 109 -5.81 12.32 -19.34
C GLU A 109 -5.49 11.18 -18.37
N LYS A 110 -6.50 10.36 -18.06
CA LYS A 110 -6.29 9.13 -17.31
C LYS A 110 -5.52 8.10 -18.14
N TYR A 111 -4.71 7.31 -17.47
CA TYR A 111 -4.08 6.14 -18.08
C TYR A 111 -5.12 5.06 -18.37
N ASP A 112 -4.89 4.32 -19.45
CA ASP A 112 -5.67 3.13 -19.81
C ASP A 112 -5.05 1.90 -19.15
N PHE A 113 -5.73 1.39 -18.14
CA PHE A 113 -5.35 0.19 -17.40
C PHE A 113 -6.17 -1.05 -17.81
N SER A 114 -6.82 -1.04 -18.96
CA SER A 114 -7.65 -2.17 -19.45
C SER A 114 -6.87 -3.48 -19.67
N SER A 115 -5.55 -3.41 -19.74
CA SER A 115 -4.67 -4.59 -19.79
C SER A 115 -4.46 -5.25 -18.42
N ILE A 116 -4.83 -4.58 -17.33
CA ILE A 116 -4.81 -5.12 -15.97
C ILE A 116 -6.18 -5.72 -15.69
N ASP A 117 -6.22 -6.88 -15.04
CA ASP A 117 -7.46 -7.54 -14.59
C ASP A 117 -8.06 -6.75 -13.40
N ASN A 118 -8.52 -5.52 -13.69
CA ASN A 118 -9.04 -4.57 -12.69
C ASN A 118 -10.58 -4.48 -12.66
N ASP A 119 -11.27 -5.34 -13.39
CA ASP A 119 -12.74 -5.46 -13.38
C ASP A 119 -13.26 -6.20 -12.15
N LYS A 120 -12.37 -6.80 -11.36
CA LYS A 120 -12.69 -7.49 -10.12
C LYS A 120 -12.94 -6.52 -8.98
N LYS A 121 -14.03 -6.73 -8.26
CA LYS A 121 -14.29 -6.07 -7.00
C LYS A 121 -13.38 -6.65 -5.92
N VAL A 122 -12.61 -5.79 -5.26
CA VAL A 122 -11.58 -6.16 -4.28
C VAL A 122 -11.96 -5.69 -2.89
N ILE A 123 -11.72 -6.50 -1.86
CA ILE A 123 -11.75 -6.06 -0.47
C ILE A 123 -10.34 -6.14 0.13
N ILE A 124 -9.94 -5.09 0.82
CA ILE A 124 -8.68 -5.06 1.56
C ILE A 124 -8.99 -4.96 3.04
N ASP A 125 -8.55 -5.95 3.80
CA ASP A 125 -8.70 -6.10 5.24
C ASP A 125 -7.39 -5.72 5.92
N TYR A 126 -7.41 -4.64 6.71
CA TYR A 126 -6.20 -4.11 7.32
C TYR A 126 -6.49 -3.28 8.57
N SER A 127 -5.47 -3.01 9.38
CA SER A 127 -5.50 -2.36 10.69
C SER A 127 -6.04 -3.27 11.80
N SER A 128 -7.32 -3.58 11.81
CA SER A 128 -8.01 -4.60 12.62
C SER A 128 -7.65 -4.60 14.13
N PRO A 129 -7.75 -3.45 14.83
CA PRO A 129 -7.42 -3.37 16.26
C PRO A 129 -8.49 -4.05 17.13
N ASN A 130 -8.06 -4.54 18.30
CA ASN A 130 -8.97 -5.10 19.30
C ASN A 130 -9.67 -3.99 20.09
N ILE A 131 -10.98 -4.12 20.28
CA ILE A 131 -11.82 -3.19 21.05
C ILE A 131 -11.35 -3.06 22.50
N ALA A 132 -11.61 -1.89 23.10
CA ALA A 132 -11.24 -1.50 24.45
C ALA A 132 -9.72 -1.48 24.74
N LYS A 133 -8.94 -1.25 23.70
CA LYS A 133 -7.49 -1.04 23.79
C LYS A 133 -7.07 0.07 22.85
N ARG A 134 -6.09 0.86 23.25
CA ARG A 134 -5.51 1.86 22.33
C ARG A 134 -4.68 1.18 21.24
N MET A 135 -4.66 1.81 20.08
CA MET A 135 -3.75 1.38 19.03
C MET A 135 -2.30 1.54 19.48
N HIS A 136 -1.51 0.53 19.22
CA HIS A 136 -0.07 0.53 19.45
C HIS A 136 0.67 0.45 18.12
N ILE A 137 1.98 0.59 18.16
CA ILE A 137 2.82 0.65 16.96
C ILE A 137 2.70 -0.59 16.06
N GLY A 138 2.34 -1.75 16.62
CA GLY A 138 2.07 -2.95 15.81
C GLY A 138 0.91 -2.77 14.83
N HIS A 139 -0.05 -1.87 15.11
CA HIS A 139 -1.14 -1.56 14.18
C HIS A 139 -0.71 -0.59 13.08
N LEU A 140 0.36 0.21 13.29
CA LEU A 140 0.83 1.19 12.31
C LEU A 140 1.13 0.54 10.96
N ARG A 141 1.95 -0.52 10.95
CA ARG A 141 2.37 -1.18 9.71
C ARG A 141 1.19 -1.73 8.91
N SER A 142 0.30 -2.47 9.57
CA SER A 142 -0.93 -2.96 8.91
C SER A 142 -1.72 -1.82 8.30
N THR A 143 -1.92 -0.74 9.06
CA THR A 143 -2.73 0.41 8.66
C THR A 143 -2.15 1.13 7.44
N ILE A 144 -0.87 1.51 7.47
CA ILE A 144 -0.27 2.31 6.38
C ILE A 144 0.07 1.48 5.14
N ILE A 145 0.48 0.21 5.31
CA ILE A 145 0.73 -0.69 4.18
C ILE A 145 -0.59 -1.01 3.47
N GLY A 146 -1.65 -1.34 4.24
CA GLY A 146 -2.97 -1.62 3.68
C GLY A 146 -3.55 -0.42 2.94
N ASP A 147 -3.50 0.77 3.54
CA ASP A 147 -3.98 2.01 2.90
C ASP A 147 -3.17 2.35 1.64
N SER A 148 -1.85 2.15 1.66
CA SER A 148 -1.00 2.37 0.49
C SER A 148 -1.34 1.42 -0.66
N ILE A 149 -1.55 0.13 -0.39
CA ILE A 149 -1.99 -0.85 -1.40
C ILE A 149 -3.37 -0.46 -1.94
N LYS A 150 -4.32 -0.06 -1.08
CA LYS A 150 -5.63 0.46 -1.49
C LYS A 150 -5.49 1.64 -2.45
N ARG A 151 -4.63 2.62 -2.14
CA ARG A 151 -4.42 3.81 -2.99
C ARG A 151 -3.78 3.43 -4.33
N ILE A 152 -2.78 2.55 -4.34
CA ILE A 152 -2.17 2.03 -5.57
C ILE A 152 -3.21 1.33 -6.45
N MET A 153 -4.05 0.47 -5.86
CA MET A 153 -5.09 -0.22 -6.62
C MET A 153 -6.18 0.74 -7.12
N LYS A 154 -6.56 1.77 -6.32
CA LYS A 154 -7.47 2.83 -6.78
C LYS A 154 -6.89 3.64 -7.95
N TYR A 155 -5.60 3.94 -7.94
CA TYR A 155 -4.90 4.56 -9.06
C TYR A 155 -4.98 3.72 -10.35
N LEU A 156 -5.01 2.39 -10.20
CA LEU A 156 -5.14 1.41 -11.28
C LEU A 156 -6.61 1.08 -11.64
N ASP A 157 -7.56 1.92 -11.22
CA ASP A 157 -9.01 1.83 -11.49
C ASP A 157 -9.72 0.57 -10.92
N PHE A 158 -9.19 -0.06 -9.86
CA PHE A 158 -9.91 -1.14 -9.16
C PHE A 158 -11.11 -0.61 -8.36
N ASP A 159 -12.21 -1.37 -8.34
CA ASP A 159 -13.33 -1.19 -7.40
C ASP A 159 -12.97 -1.81 -6.04
N ILE A 160 -12.71 -0.96 -5.03
CA ILE A 160 -12.14 -1.40 -3.75
C ILE A 160 -13.04 -1.04 -2.59
N ILE A 161 -13.20 -2.02 -1.68
CA ILE A 161 -13.75 -1.85 -0.34
C ILE A 161 -12.61 -1.96 0.67
N ALA A 162 -12.44 -0.94 1.51
CA ALA A 162 -11.54 -0.95 2.66
C ALA A 162 -12.29 -1.46 3.89
N ASP A 163 -11.86 -2.58 4.46
CA ASP A 163 -12.47 -3.23 5.60
C ASP A 163 -11.57 -3.13 6.83
N ASN A 164 -12.14 -2.72 7.96
CA ASN A 164 -11.49 -2.73 9.26
C ASN A 164 -12.15 -3.80 10.12
N HIS A 165 -11.63 -5.01 10.04
CA HIS A 165 -12.15 -6.17 10.75
C HIS A 165 -11.73 -6.14 12.23
N VAL A 166 -12.41 -5.28 13.02
CA VAL A 166 -12.07 -5.05 14.43
C VAL A 166 -12.35 -6.30 15.29
N GLY A 167 -11.47 -6.54 16.27
CA GLY A 167 -11.64 -7.61 17.26
C GLY A 167 -12.69 -7.22 18.31
N ASP A 168 -13.96 -7.29 17.96
CA ASP A 168 -15.10 -6.87 18.79
C ASP A 168 -15.82 -8.05 19.45
N TRP A 169 -15.23 -9.24 19.43
CA TRP A 169 -15.79 -10.44 20.03
C TRP A 169 -14.73 -11.24 20.79
N GLY A 170 -15.16 -11.99 21.83
CA GLY A 170 -14.26 -12.88 22.55
C GLY A 170 -14.27 -12.70 24.06
N THR A 171 -13.43 -13.47 24.75
CA THR A 171 -13.35 -13.56 26.21
C THR A 171 -13.01 -12.24 26.90
N GLN A 172 -12.37 -11.30 26.18
CA GLN A 172 -12.07 -9.98 26.72
C GLN A 172 -13.30 -9.21 27.19
N PHE A 173 -14.45 -9.39 26.54
CA PHE A 173 -15.67 -8.66 26.91
C PHE A 173 -16.25 -9.12 28.24
N GLY A 174 -16.20 -10.42 28.56
CA GLY A 174 -16.55 -10.90 29.88
C GLY A 174 -15.69 -10.26 30.98
N LYS A 175 -14.37 -10.19 30.74
CA LYS A 175 -13.42 -9.55 31.66
C LYS A 175 -13.69 -8.05 31.83
N LEU A 176 -13.97 -7.35 30.73
CA LEU A 176 -14.31 -5.93 30.75
C LEU A 176 -15.62 -5.66 31.51
N ILE A 177 -16.66 -6.47 31.32
CA ILE A 177 -17.94 -6.31 32.01
C ILE A 177 -17.75 -6.51 33.51
N VAL A 178 -17.05 -7.58 33.93
CA VAL A 178 -16.75 -7.80 35.36
C VAL A 178 -15.90 -6.65 35.92
N GLY A 179 -14.90 -6.19 35.18
CA GLY A 179 -14.04 -5.06 35.58
C GLY A 179 -14.81 -3.75 35.69
N TYR A 180 -15.71 -3.49 34.76
CA TYR A 180 -16.60 -2.32 34.75
C TYR A 180 -17.53 -2.30 35.98
N ASP A 181 -18.08 -3.43 36.36
CA ASP A 181 -18.97 -3.54 37.49
C ASP A 181 -18.28 -3.35 38.85
N ASN A 182 -17.04 -3.81 38.95
CA ASN A 182 -16.36 -3.87 40.24
C ASN A 182 -15.38 -2.73 40.50
N TRP A 183 -14.76 -2.20 39.44
CA TRP A 183 -13.59 -1.32 39.60
C TRP A 183 -13.61 -0.08 38.72
N LEU A 184 -14.75 0.27 38.11
CA LEU A 184 -14.86 1.48 37.27
C LEU A 184 -14.69 2.74 38.15
N ASP A 185 -13.73 3.58 37.75
CA ASP A 185 -13.66 4.96 38.19
C ASP A 185 -14.50 5.84 37.24
N LYS A 186 -15.67 6.30 37.73
CA LYS A 186 -16.61 7.07 36.90
C LYS A 186 -16.06 8.41 36.45
N GLU A 187 -15.20 9.06 37.23
CA GLU A 187 -14.59 10.33 36.87
C GLU A 187 -13.53 10.12 35.80
N ALA A 188 -12.66 9.12 35.99
CA ALA A 188 -11.67 8.74 34.98
C ALA A 188 -12.35 8.31 33.66
N TYR A 189 -13.41 7.51 33.73
CA TYR A 189 -14.17 7.07 32.56
C TYR A 189 -14.84 8.23 31.82
N SER A 190 -15.32 9.25 32.55
CA SER A 190 -15.90 10.45 31.90
C SER A 190 -14.84 11.29 31.18
N ASN A 191 -13.62 11.32 31.70
CA ASN A 191 -12.52 12.11 31.13
C ASN A 191 -11.81 11.40 29.97
N ASP A 192 -11.50 10.11 30.14
CA ASP A 192 -10.83 9.28 29.13
C ASP A 192 -11.34 7.84 29.19
N PRO A 193 -12.47 7.55 28.52
CA PRO A 193 -13.12 6.24 28.63
C PRO A 193 -12.21 5.08 28.18
N ILE A 194 -11.39 5.26 27.14
CA ILE A 194 -10.54 4.19 26.63
C ILE A 194 -9.38 3.88 27.59
N GLU A 195 -8.79 4.88 28.22
CA GLU A 195 -7.76 4.70 29.24
C GLU A 195 -8.30 3.91 30.43
N GLU A 196 -9.53 4.23 30.85
CA GLU A 196 -10.17 3.56 31.97
C GLU A 196 -10.54 2.11 31.61
N LEU A 197 -11.01 1.84 30.39
CA LEU A 197 -11.27 0.48 29.92
C LEU A 197 -9.97 -0.36 29.87
N GLU A 198 -8.87 0.21 29.41
CA GLU A 198 -7.55 -0.46 29.46
C GLU A 198 -7.13 -0.74 30.91
N ARG A 199 -7.29 0.24 31.81
CA ARG A 199 -6.95 0.09 33.22
C ARG A 199 -7.72 -1.03 33.88
N ILE A 200 -9.03 -1.07 33.73
CA ILE A 200 -9.88 -2.12 34.34
C ILE A 200 -9.59 -3.49 33.74
N TYR A 201 -9.23 -3.58 32.45
CA TYR A 201 -8.83 -4.83 31.82
C TYR A 201 -7.53 -5.39 32.42
N VAL A 202 -6.52 -4.53 32.60
CA VAL A 202 -5.25 -4.91 33.26
C VAL A 202 -5.49 -5.30 34.71
N LEU A 203 -6.26 -4.50 35.44
CA LEU A 203 -6.61 -4.77 36.84
C LEU A 203 -7.37 -6.08 37.01
N PHE A 204 -8.30 -6.40 36.07
CA PHE A 204 -8.95 -7.71 36.06
C PHE A 204 -7.91 -8.84 35.96
N SER A 205 -6.94 -8.71 35.05
CA SER A 205 -5.93 -9.75 34.82
C SER A 205 -5.03 -9.96 36.05
N GLU A 206 -4.69 -8.88 36.76
CA GLU A 206 -3.95 -8.92 38.01
C GLU A 206 -4.77 -9.62 39.13
N LYS A 207 -6.02 -9.20 39.30
CA LYS A 207 -6.93 -9.75 40.32
C LYS A 207 -7.30 -11.21 40.05
N ALA A 208 -7.46 -11.61 38.79
CA ALA A 208 -7.73 -12.99 38.42
C ALA A 208 -6.53 -13.91 38.70
N GLY A 209 -5.30 -13.36 38.70
CA GLY A 209 -4.11 -14.06 39.16
C GLY A 209 -4.12 -14.35 40.66
N GLU A 210 -4.77 -13.51 41.46
CA GLU A 210 -4.96 -13.67 42.91
C GLU A 210 -6.21 -14.53 43.26
N ASP A 211 -7.29 -14.34 42.49
CA ASP A 211 -8.56 -15.03 42.65
C ASP A 211 -9.06 -15.60 41.31
N PRO A 212 -8.79 -16.88 41.03
CA PRO A 212 -9.21 -17.55 39.79
C PRO A 212 -10.75 -17.59 39.58
N SER A 213 -11.58 -17.38 40.62
CA SER A 213 -13.02 -17.36 40.46
C SER A 213 -13.54 -16.20 39.60
N LEU A 214 -12.72 -15.15 39.41
CA LEU A 214 -12.99 -14.03 38.51
C LEU A 214 -13.05 -14.48 37.03
N GLU A 215 -12.24 -15.45 36.64
CA GLU A 215 -12.34 -16.02 35.30
C GLU A 215 -13.66 -16.78 35.06
N ASP A 216 -14.24 -17.38 36.10
CA ASP A 216 -15.56 -18.01 36.00
C ASP A 216 -16.65 -16.95 35.82
N LEU A 217 -16.59 -15.86 36.62
CA LEU A 217 -17.50 -14.72 36.45
C LEU A 217 -17.39 -14.10 35.05
N ALA A 218 -16.19 -13.93 34.53
CA ALA A 218 -15.98 -13.42 33.16
C ALA A 218 -16.61 -14.33 32.11
N ARG A 219 -16.51 -15.65 32.29
CA ARG A 219 -17.18 -16.63 31.41
C ARG A 219 -18.69 -16.55 31.49
N GLU A 220 -19.24 -16.35 32.67
CA GLU A 220 -20.69 -16.15 32.87
C GLU A 220 -21.19 -14.88 32.19
N GLU A 221 -20.50 -13.73 32.37
CA GLU A 221 -20.86 -12.48 31.71
C GLU A 221 -20.72 -12.56 30.19
N LEU A 222 -19.70 -13.22 29.68
CA LEU A 222 -19.57 -13.49 28.23
C LEU A 222 -20.74 -14.37 27.73
N LYS A 223 -21.14 -15.39 28.48
CA LYS A 223 -22.26 -16.25 28.11
C LYS A 223 -23.58 -15.46 28.09
N LYS A 224 -23.82 -14.57 29.06
CA LYS A 224 -24.98 -13.66 29.07
C LYS A 224 -24.96 -12.76 27.82
N LEU A 225 -23.82 -12.16 27.49
CA LEU A 225 -23.64 -11.36 26.26
C LEU A 225 -24.01 -12.16 25.01
N GLN A 226 -23.51 -13.40 24.91
CA GLN A 226 -23.79 -14.30 23.79
C GLN A 226 -25.26 -14.74 23.70
N GLN A 227 -25.96 -14.79 24.85
CA GLN A 227 -27.38 -15.12 24.93
C GLN A 227 -28.30 -13.91 24.72
N GLY A 228 -27.73 -12.73 24.49
CA GLY A 228 -28.48 -11.52 24.18
C GLY A 228 -28.98 -10.74 25.41
N ASP A 229 -28.31 -10.86 26.56
CA ASP A 229 -28.61 -10.04 27.72
C ASP A 229 -28.56 -8.55 27.38
N GLU A 230 -29.64 -7.83 27.61
CA GLU A 230 -29.82 -6.44 27.17
C GLU A 230 -28.77 -5.50 27.77
N ARG A 231 -28.42 -5.70 29.05
CA ARG A 231 -27.41 -4.87 29.72
C ARG A 231 -26.03 -5.11 29.16
N ASN A 232 -25.63 -6.36 29.01
CA ASN A 232 -24.31 -6.73 28.51
C ASN A 232 -24.15 -6.32 27.05
N LEU A 233 -25.22 -6.42 26.24
CA LEU A 233 -25.25 -5.89 24.87
C LEU A 233 -25.11 -4.37 24.83
N ALA A 234 -25.73 -3.63 25.77
CA ALA A 234 -25.60 -2.19 25.84
C ALA A 234 -24.15 -1.77 26.17
N LEU A 235 -23.53 -2.40 27.19
CA LEU A 235 -22.11 -2.16 27.52
C LEU A 235 -21.18 -2.51 26.38
N TRP A 236 -21.38 -3.66 25.75
CA TRP A 236 -20.58 -4.09 24.60
C TRP A 236 -20.63 -3.06 23.44
N LYS A 237 -21.82 -2.59 23.09
CA LYS A 237 -21.98 -1.53 22.07
C LYS A 237 -21.31 -0.22 22.48
N GLU A 238 -21.39 0.13 23.77
CA GLU A 238 -20.72 1.32 24.30
C GLU A 238 -19.20 1.21 24.15
N PHE A 239 -18.60 0.08 24.54
CA PHE A 239 -17.16 -0.16 24.41
C PHE A 239 -16.67 -0.11 22.96
N ILE A 240 -17.46 -0.67 22.02
CA ILE A 240 -17.17 -0.57 20.59
C ILE A 240 -17.19 0.89 20.13
N ASN A 241 -18.25 1.63 20.46
CA ASN A 241 -18.39 3.02 20.04
C ASN A 241 -17.27 3.92 20.57
N ILE A 242 -16.85 3.73 21.81
CA ILE A 242 -15.71 4.43 22.41
C ILE A 242 -14.43 4.11 21.65
N SER A 243 -14.19 2.83 21.41
CA SER A 243 -12.97 2.36 20.73
C SER A 243 -12.88 2.88 19.30
N ILE A 244 -13.96 2.77 18.52
CA ILE A 244 -14.01 3.27 17.13
C ILE A 244 -13.77 4.79 17.09
N LYS A 245 -14.35 5.56 18.02
CA LYS A 245 -14.08 7.01 18.11
C LYS A 245 -12.59 7.31 18.36
N GLU A 246 -11.95 6.52 19.21
CA GLU A 246 -10.52 6.70 19.50
C GLU A 246 -9.65 6.31 18.29
N TYR A 247 -9.97 5.20 17.63
CA TYR A 247 -9.25 4.78 16.41
C TYR A 247 -9.39 5.79 15.30
N ASN A 248 -10.57 6.38 15.11
CA ASN A 248 -10.80 7.38 14.06
C ASN A 248 -9.92 8.62 14.24
N LYS A 249 -9.60 9.04 15.48
CA LYS A 249 -8.66 10.14 15.71
C LYS A 249 -7.26 9.81 15.14
N VAL A 250 -6.81 8.57 15.29
CA VAL A 250 -5.53 8.10 14.73
C VAL A 250 -5.63 7.97 13.22
N TYR A 251 -6.72 7.42 12.70
CA TYR A 251 -6.93 7.26 11.25
C TYR A 251 -7.02 8.61 10.53
N GLU A 252 -7.69 9.61 11.11
CA GLU A 252 -7.73 10.97 10.57
C GLU A 252 -6.32 11.58 10.46
N ARG A 253 -5.49 11.44 11.48
CA ARG A 253 -4.10 11.91 11.47
C ARG A 253 -3.26 11.20 10.40
N LEU A 254 -3.48 9.90 10.19
CA LEU A 254 -2.80 9.11 9.17
C LEU A 254 -3.41 9.29 7.76
N ASP A 255 -4.50 10.03 7.62
CA ASP A 255 -5.29 10.15 6.38
C ASP A 255 -5.70 8.76 5.85
N VAL A 256 -6.28 7.92 6.74
CA VAL A 256 -6.75 6.57 6.44
C VAL A 256 -8.26 6.49 6.66
N HIS A 257 -8.97 5.94 5.67
CA HIS A 257 -10.42 5.82 5.70
C HIS A 257 -10.85 4.41 5.33
N PHE A 258 -11.85 3.90 6.05
CA PHE A 258 -12.47 2.60 5.83
C PHE A 258 -13.90 2.75 5.34
N ASP A 259 -14.32 1.82 4.49
CA ASP A 259 -15.69 1.74 3.99
C ASP A 259 -16.56 0.86 4.90
N LEU A 260 -15.95 -0.16 5.55
CA LEU A 260 -16.61 -1.11 6.44
C LEU A 260 -15.88 -1.22 7.79
N TYR A 261 -16.67 -1.47 8.83
CA TYR A 261 -16.22 -1.84 10.18
C TYR A 261 -16.97 -3.10 10.63
N ASN A 262 -16.91 -4.16 9.80
CA ASN A 262 -17.53 -5.44 10.13
C ASN A 262 -16.57 -6.24 11.02
N GLY A 263 -16.73 -6.11 12.34
CA GLY A 263 -15.93 -6.86 13.32
C GLY A 263 -16.24 -8.35 13.35
N GLU A 264 -15.48 -9.09 14.17
CA GLU A 264 -15.64 -10.54 14.35
C GLU A 264 -17.10 -10.93 14.71
N SER A 265 -17.78 -10.10 15.54
CA SER A 265 -19.16 -10.34 15.98
C SER A 265 -20.18 -10.40 14.84
N PHE A 266 -19.94 -9.63 13.77
CA PHE A 266 -20.84 -9.57 12.62
C PHE A 266 -21.03 -10.94 11.96
N TYR A 267 -20.00 -11.78 11.98
CA TYR A 267 -19.98 -13.08 11.31
C TYR A 267 -20.46 -14.25 12.18
N ASN A 268 -20.76 -14.02 13.46
CA ASN A 268 -21.16 -15.07 14.41
C ASN A 268 -22.35 -15.91 13.93
N SER A 269 -23.34 -15.28 13.31
CA SER A 269 -24.53 -15.97 12.79
C SER A 269 -24.26 -16.86 11.59
N LEU A 270 -23.13 -16.67 10.91
CA LEU A 270 -22.72 -17.45 9.73
C LEU A 270 -21.86 -18.67 10.10
N MET A 271 -21.21 -18.67 11.26
CA MET A 271 -20.30 -19.76 11.65
C MET A 271 -20.94 -21.15 11.71
N PRO A 272 -22.19 -21.33 12.20
CA PRO A 272 -22.86 -22.62 12.14
C PRO A 272 -23.02 -23.16 10.71
N GLN A 273 -23.31 -22.28 9.74
CA GLN A 273 -23.42 -22.66 8.34
C GLN A 273 -22.09 -23.14 7.79
N VAL A 274 -20.96 -22.45 8.12
CA VAL A 274 -19.62 -22.89 7.73
C VAL A 274 -19.31 -24.29 8.21
N LEU A 275 -19.67 -24.62 9.47
CA LEU A 275 -19.47 -26.00 9.97
C LEU A 275 -20.32 -27.01 9.23
N ASN A 276 -21.57 -26.68 8.89
CA ASN A 276 -22.42 -27.55 8.10
C ASN A 276 -21.81 -27.80 6.71
N ASP A 277 -21.38 -26.74 6.04
CA ASP A 277 -20.75 -26.84 4.72
C ASP A 277 -19.48 -27.71 4.74
N LEU A 278 -18.66 -27.59 5.81
CA LEU A 278 -17.47 -28.44 6.02
C LEU A 278 -17.83 -29.92 6.24
N LYS A 279 -18.89 -30.19 7.03
CA LYS A 279 -19.35 -31.57 7.32
C LYS A 279 -19.99 -32.21 6.07
N GLU A 280 -20.82 -31.49 5.35
CA GLU A 280 -21.49 -31.99 4.14
C GLU A 280 -20.48 -32.36 3.06
N LYS A 281 -19.36 -31.63 2.98
CA LYS A 281 -18.24 -31.96 2.07
C LYS A 281 -17.28 -33.01 2.62
N GLY A 282 -17.49 -33.50 3.83
CA GLY A 282 -16.61 -34.47 4.47
C GLY A 282 -15.20 -33.93 4.81
N LEU A 283 -15.04 -32.60 4.88
CA LEU A 283 -13.76 -31.94 5.13
C LEU A 283 -13.44 -31.86 6.63
N ALA A 284 -14.45 -31.64 7.48
CA ALA A 284 -14.29 -31.62 8.94
C ALA A 284 -14.71 -32.97 9.52
N ILE A 285 -13.79 -33.59 10.26
CA ILE A 285 -14.02 -34.86 10.97
C ILE A 285 -13.83 -34.65 12.48
N GLU A 286 -14.52 -35.47 13.26
CA GLU A 286 -14.40 -35.44 14.71
C GLU A 286 -13.10 -36.13 15.14
N ASP A 287 -12.25 -35.41 15.84
CA ASP A 287 -11.01 -35.89 16.44
C ASP A 287 -10.87 -35.32 17.85
N GLN A 288 -10.68 -36.20 18.86
CA GLN A 288 -10.56 -35.82 20.27
C GLN A 288 -11.67 -34.89 20.76
N GLU A 289 -12.92 -35.13 20.35
CA GLU A 289 -14.12 -34.36 20.65
C GLU A 289 -14.14 -32.93 20.04
N ALA A 290 -13.19 -32.60 19.14
CA ALA A 290 -13.16 -31.36 18.35
C ALA A 290 -13.46 -31.64 16.88
N LEU A 291 -13.90 -30.65 16.13
CA LEU A 291 -13.99 -30.75 14.68
C LEU A 291 -12.70 -30.23 14.04
N VAL A 292 -12.07 -31.04 13.23
CA VAL A 292 -10.74 -30.79 12.66
C VAL A 292 -10.76 -31.02 11.15
N VAL A 293 -10.10 -30.14 10.41
CA VAL A 293 -9.79 -30.32 8.99
C VAL A 293 -8.33 -30.77 8.87
N PHE A 294 -8.12 -31.93 8.26
CA PHE A 294 -6.79 -32.45 7.94
C PHE A 294 -6.41 -32.09 6.51
N PHE A 295 -5.13 -31.94 6.28
CA PHE A 295 -4.59 -31.60 4.97
C PHE A 295 -3.67 -32.72 4.47
N ASP A 296 -3.54 -32.83 3.14
CA ASP A 296 -2.58 -33.75 2.53
C ASP A 296 -1.14 -33.40 2.94
N GLU A 297 -0.29 -34.41 3.13
CA GLU A 297 1.10 -34.24 3.55
C GLU A 297 1.90 -33.29 2.64
N GLU A 298 1.59 -33.27 1.35
CA GLU A 298 2.23 -32.39 0.36
C GLU A 298 2.04 -30.90 0.68
N THR A 299 0.95 -30.52 1.37
CA THR A 299 0.68 -29.12 1.76
C THR A 299 1.60 -28.63 2.87
N LYS A 300 2.14 -29.52 3.68
CA LYS A 300 2.92 -29.24 4.90
C LYS A 300 2.16 -28.38 5.91
N LEU A 301 0.83 -28.42 5.91
CA LEU A 301 -0.01 -27.71 6.86
C LEU A 301 -0.36 -28.60 8.04
N ASN A 302 -0.33 -28.01 9.23
CA ASN A 302 -0.85 -28.66 10.44
C ASN A 302 -2.37 -28.78 10.37
N PRO A 303 -3.00 -29.79 11.01
CA PRO A 303 -4.45 -29.88 11.12
C PRO A 303 -5.06 -28.58 11.68
N CYS A 304 -6.22 -28.19 11.16
CA CYS A 304 -6.92 -26.97 11.54
C CYS A 304 -8.18 -27.31 12.35
N ILE A 305 -8.19 -26.90 13.61
CA ILE A 305 -9.41 -27.04 14.43
C ILE A 305 -10.40 -25.96 14.01
N VAL A 306 -11.63 -26.35 13.69
CA VAL A 306 -12.72 -25.44 13.30
C VAL A 306 -13.80 -25.32 14.38
N GLN A 307 -13.92 -26.30 15.30
CA GLN A 307 -14.75 -26.20 16.49
C GLN A 307 -14.10 -26.94 17.65
N LYS A 308 -14.07 -26.32 18.81
CA LYS A 308 -13.55 -26.95 20.03
C LYS A 308 -14.55 -27.94 20.65
N LYS A 309 -14.05 -28.77 21.56
CA LYS A 309 -14.82 -29.71 22.37
C LYS A 309 -16.04 -29.09 23.09
N ASP A 310 -15.91 -27.87 23.59
CA ASP A 310 -16.99 -27.13 24.27
C ASP A 310 -17.99 -26.48 23.30
N GLY A 311 -17.87 -26.75 21.99
CA GLY A 311 -18.72 -26.20 20.94
C GLY A 311 -18.33 -24.78 20.50
N SER A 312 -17.32 -24.15 21.10
CA SER A 312 -16.88 -22.81 20.73
C SER A 312 -16.16 -22.81 19.38
N PHE A 313 -16.36 -21.72 18.63
CA PHE A 313 -15.70 -21.48 17.33
C PHE A 313 -14.29 -20.93 17.52
N LEU A 314 -13.49 -21.06 16.50
CA LEU A 314 -12.12 -20.57 16.42
C LEU A 314 -11.99 -19.49 15.32
N TYR A 315 -10.89 -18.75 15.31
CA TYR A 315 -10.60 -17.74 14.29
C TYR A 315 -10.68 -18.30 12.86
N SER A 316 -10.27 -19.57 12.64
CA SER A 316 -10.40 -20.22 11.33
C SER A 316 -11.84 -20.31 10.82
N THR A 317 -12.80 -20.56 11.71
CA THR A 317 -14.22 -20.62 11.35
C THR A 317 -14.80 -19.22 11.11
N SER A 318 -14.38 -18.24 11.92
CA SER A 318 -14.74 -16.85 11.71
C SER A 318 -14.22 -16.34 10.36
N ASP A 319 -12.96 -16.60 10.02
CA ASP A 319 -12.38 -16.17 8.74
C ASP A 319 -13.02 -16.88 7.53
N LEU A 320 -13.40 -18.14 7.66
CA LEU A 320 -14.19 -18.82 6.63
C LEU A 320 -15.58 -18.18 6.48
N ALA A 321 -16.21 -17.77 7.57
CA ALA A 321 -17.49 -17.07 7.53
C ALA A 321 -17.35 -15.69 6.85
N THR A 322 -16.25 -14.97 7.09
CA THR A 322 -15.95 -13.72 6.37
C THR A 322 -15.75 -13.96 4.88
N LEU A 323 -15.01 -15.00 4.48
CA LEU A 323 -14.83 -15.35 3.06
C LEU A 323 -16.16 -15.69 2.38
N LYS A 324 -17.02 -16.47 3.04
CA LYS A 324 -18.38 -16.76 2.54
C LYS A 324 -19.16 -15.47 2.30
N TYR A 325 -19.22 -14.59 3.28
CA TYR A 325 -19.93 -13.32 3.19
C TYR A 325 -19.35 -12.41 2.09
N LYS A 326 -18.03 -12.31 2.03
CA LYS A 326 -17.32 -11.53 1.01
C LYS A 326 -17.66 -12.03 -0.40
N GLY A 327 -17.66 -13.35 -0.63
CA GLY A 327 -18.00 -13.95 -1.93
C GLY A 327 -19.49 -13.89 -2.26
N GLU A 328 -20.36 -14.28 -1.34
CA GLU A 328 -21.80 -14.48 -1.59
C GLU A 328 -22.59 -13.16 -1.55
N VAL A 329 -22.33 -12.30 -0.56
CA VAL A 329 -23.12 -11.08 -0.30
C VAL A 329 -22.51 -9.85 -0.95
N LEU A 330 -21.20 -9.66 -0.78
CA LEU A 330 -20.51 -8.49 -1.33
C LEU A 330 -20.06 -8.66 -2.77
N ASN A 331 -20.17 -9.87 -3.34
CA ASN A 331 -19.69 -10.23 -4.68
C ASN A 331 -18.20 -9.90 -4.89
N ILE A 332 -17.39 -10.08 -3.85
CA ILE A 332 -15.94 -9.88 -3.92
C ILE A 332 -15.31 -10.99 -4.77
N ARG A 333 -14.38 -10.60 -5.63
CA ARG A 333 -13.58 -11.55 -6.43
C ARG A 333 -12.17 -11.73 -5.91
N LYS A 334 -11.67 -10.75 -5.15
CA LYS A 334 -10.33 -10.79 -4.56
C LYS A 334 -10.35 -10.19 -3.15
N ALA A 335 -9.82 -10.93 -2.18
CA ALA A 335 -9.63 -10.48 -0.80
C ALA A 335 -8.14 -10.38 -0.47
N VAL A 336 -7.71 -9.23 0.03
CA VAL A 336 -6.33 -8.96 0.44
C VAL A 336 -6.31 -8.75 1.95
N TYR A 337 -5.50 -9.54 2.67
CA TYR A 337 -5.35 -9.46 4.11
C TYR A 337 -3.97 -8.93 4.47
N VAL A 338 -3.91 -7.80 5.17
CA VAL A 338 -2.64 -7.14 5.52
C VAL A 338 -2.37 -7.31 7.01
N THR A 339 -1.60 -8.33 7.36
CA THR A 339 -1.36 -8.72 8.77
C THR A 339 0.11 -9.04 9.06
N ASP A 340 0.41 -9.24 10.33
CA ASP A 340 1.75 -9.60 10.81
C ASP A 340 2.20 -10.99 10.32
N GLU A 341 3.51 -11.17 10.12
CA GLU A 341 4.13 -12.40 9.62
C GLU A 341 3.79 -13.66 10.44
N ARG A 342 3.46 -13.52 11.73
CA ARG A 342 3.09 -14.63 12.62
C ARG A 342 1.77 -15.29 12.25
N GLN A 343 0.93 -14.65 11.43
CA GLN A 343 -0.35 -15.17 10.98
C GLN A 343 -0.26 -15.98 9.67
N GLN A 344 0.94 -16.17 9.11
CA GLN A 344 1.11 -16.84 7.81
C GLN A 344 0.50 -18.25 7.78
N ASP A 345 0.79 -19.09 8.79
CA ASP A 345 0.28 -20.46 8.81
C ASP A 345 -1.24 -20.50 8.95
N HIS A 346 -1.81 -19.60 9.74
CA HIS A 346 -3.26 -19.45 9.88
C HIS A 346 -3.92 -19.14 8.53
N PHE A 347 -3.46 -18.11 7.80
CA PHE A 347 -4.02 -17.77 6.49
C PHE A 347 -3.80 -18.88 5.45
N ARG A 348 -2.67 -19.57 5.48
CA ARG A 348 -2.45 -20.74 4.61
C ARG A 348 -3.48 -21.84 4.85
N GLN A 349 -3.82 -22.12 6.11
CA GLN A 349 -4.86 -23.10 6.46
C GLN A 349 -6.24 -22.64 5.99
N VAL A 350 -6.65 -21.41 6.32
CA VAL A 350 -7.95 -20.84 5.93
C VAL A 350 -8.11 -20.81 4.41
N PHE A 351 -7.09 -20.38 3.67
CA PHE A 351 -7.11 -20.35 2.22
C PHE A 351 -7.25 -21.74 1.62
N LYS A 352 -6.50 -22.70 2.16
CA LYS A 352 -6.61 -24.10 1.70
C LYS A 352 -7.99 -24.69 1.96
N ILE A 353 -8.57 -24.46 3.12
CA ILE A 353 -9.94 -24.90 3.45
C ILE A 353 -10.95 -24.24 2.50
N SER A 354 -10.80 -22.95 2.21
CA SER A 354 -11.70 -22.22 1.31
C SER A 354 -11.63 -22.77 -0.14
N GLU A 355 -10.45 -23.19 -0.61
CA GLU A 355 -10.29 -23.87 -1.90
C GLU A 355 -11.04 -25.20 -1.94
N LEU A 356 -10.92 -26.02 -0.88
CA LEU A 356 -11.60 -27.30 -0.75
C LEU A 356 -13.12 -27.12 -0.64
N LEU A 357 -13.58 -26.06 0.01
CA LEU A 357 -15.01 -25.71 0.07
C LEU A 357 -15.56 -25.26 -1.29
N GLY A 358 -14.73 -24.64 -2.15
CA GLY A 358 -15.20 -24.08 -3.43
C GLY A 358 -16.07 -22.83 -3.25
N GLU A 359 -16.79 -22.42 -4.28
CA GLU A 359 -17.69 -21.25 -4.21
C GLU A 359 -18.78 -21.42 -3.14
N PRO A 360 -19.14 -20.34 -2.38
CA PRO A 360 -18.67 -18.94 -2.51
C PRO A 360 -17.40 -18.62 -1.71
N TYR A 361 -16.74 -19.59 -1.08
CA TYR A 361 -15.54 -19.39 -0.24
C TYR A 361 -14.28 -19.16 -1.08
N ASN A 362 -14.22 -19.76 -2.28
CA ASN A 362 -13.02 -19.79 -3.12
C ASN A 362 -12.93 -18.56 -4.03
N ILE A 363 -12.87 -17.36 -3.42
CA ILE A 363 -12.48 -16.13 -4.12
C ILE A 363 -10.96 -16.05 -4.21
N GLU A 364 -10.40 -15.21 -5.08
CA GLU A 364 -8.95 -14.95 -5.11
C GLU A 364 -8.51 -14.33 -3.77
N LYS A 365 -7.40 -14.80 -3.20
CA LYS A 365 -6.92 -14.39 -1.87
C LYS A 365 -5.45 -14.07 -1.89
N ALA A 366 -5.05 -13.03 -1.16
CA ALA A 366 -3.66 -12.69 -0.93
C ALA A 366 -3.42 -12.35 0.54
N HIS A 367 -2.43 -13.00 1.14
CA HIS A 367 -1.92 -12.61 2.46
C HIS A 367 -0.68 -11.73 2.29
N VAL A 368 -0.84 -10.46 2.55
CA VAL A 368 0.20 -9.43 2.46
C VAL A 368 0.80 -9.24 3.85
N TRP A 369 1.63 -10.19 4.25
CA TRP A 369 2.28 -10.14 5.55
C TRP A 369 3.45 -9.15 5.58
N PHE A 370 3.74 -8.63 6.77
CA PHE A 370 4.84 -7.71 7.04
C PHE A 370 5.65 -8.15 8.27
N GLY A 371 6.95 -7.83 8.23
CA GLY A 371 7.87 -8.11 9.33
C GLY A 371 7.68 -7.14 10.51
N ILE A 372 8.41 -7.36 11.58
CA ILE A 372 8.32 -6.57 12.82
C ILE A 372 9.02 -5.21 12.71
N MET A 373 8.50 -4.21 13.43
CA MET A 373 9.19 -2.95 13.67
C MET A 373 9.83 -2.98 15.06
N ARG A 374 11.11 -2.61 15.13
CA ARG A 374 11.88 -2.48 16.36
C ARG A 374 12.29 -1.02 16.55
N PHE A 375 12.55 -0.63 17.79
CA PHE A 375 13.14 0.66 18.10
C PHE A 375 14.63 0.52 18.37
N GLY A 376 15.41 1.43 17.76
CA GLY A 376 16.84 1.54 18.06
C GLY A 376 17.10 2.04 19.48
N ASN A 377 18.30 1.81 20.00
CA ASN A 377 18.72 2.31 21.31
C ASN A 377 18.64 3.85 21.33
N GLY A 378 17.84 4.40 22.23
CA GLY A 378 17.67 5.84 22.41
C GLY A 378 16.30 6.40 22.02
N VAL A 379 15.40 5.62 21.44
CA VAL A 379 14.00 6.01 21.25
C VAL A 379 13.28 5.87 22.59
N ILE A 380 13.27 6.95 23.37
CA ILE A 380 12.53 7.05 24.63
C ILE A 380 11.12 7.52 24.27
N LEU A 381 10.20 6.58 24.12
CA LEU A 381 8.79 6.88 24.16
C LEU A 381 8.32 6.53 25.57
N SER A 382 7.89 7.53 26.32
CA SER A 382 7.41 7.35 27.69
C SER A 382 6.13 6.52 27.69
N SER A 383 6.26 5.20 27.84
CA SER A 383 5.10 4.37 28.14
C SER A 383 4.71 4.56 29.61
N ARG A 384 3.57 5.19 29.87
CA ARG A 384 2.96 5.16 31.19
C ARG A 384 2.44 3.73 31.44
N GLY A 385 3.32 2.86 31.94
CA GLY A 385 2.88 1.56 32.49
C GLY A 385 3.10 0.30 31.65
N GLY A 386 4.14 0.21 30.78
CA GLY A 386 4.49 -1.05 30.13
C GLY A 386 5.24 -0.91 28.80
N ASN A 387 5.84 -1.99 28.33
CA ASN A 387 6.72 -2.03 27.14
C ASN A 387 6.01 -1.80 25.77
N ILE A 388 4.73 -1.41 25.73
CA ILE A 388 3.97 -1.24 24.49
C ILE A 388 3.84 0.25 24.18
N ILE A 389 4.41 0.67 23.05
CA ILE A 389 4.35 2.06 22.57
C ILE A 389 2.99 2.32 21.95
N ARG A 390 2.26 3.30 22.47
CA ARG A 390 0.99 3.75 21.90
C ARG A 390 1.25 4.49 20.58
N LEU A 391 0.41 4.24 19.59
CA LEU A 391 0.59 4.86 18.28
C LEU A 391 0.43 6.38 18.34
N VAL A 392 -0.52 6.87 19.15
CA VAL A 392 -0.72 8.31 19.33
C VAL A 392 0.52 9.00 19.88
N ASP A 393 1.22 8.39 20.86
CA ASP A 393 2.43 8.95 21.45
C ASP A 393 3.57 9.07 20.41
N LEU A 394 3.69 8.10 19.50
CA LEU A 394 4.64 8.15 18.40
C LEU A 394 4.35 9.32 17.45
N LEU A 395 3.08 9.52 17.10
CA LEU A 395 2.67 10.61 16.22
C LEU A 395 2.87 11.99 16.88
N ASP A 396 2.58 12.09 18.18
CA ASP A 396 2.78 13.33 18.95
C ASP A 396 4.26 13.68 19.08
N GLU A 397 5.12 12.70 19.32
CA GLU A 397 6.57 12.91 19.39
C GLU A 397 7.13 13.35 18.03
N ALA A 398 6.69 12.74 16.92
CA ALA A 398 7.10 13.18 15.59
C ALA A 398 6.75 14.64 15.34
N LYS A 399 5.53 15.04 15.65
CA LYS A 399 5.07 16.43 15.57
C LYS A 399 5.94 17.36 16.43
N ALA A 400 6.18 16.97 17.67
CA ALA A 400 6.96 17.79 18.62
C ALA A 400 8.40 18.00 18.14
N GLN A 401 9.05 16.95 17.62
CA GLN A 401 10.43 17.06 17.10
C GLN A 401 10.50 17.95 15.86
N VAL A 402 9.57 17.82 14.92
CA VAL A 402 9.51 18.69 13.75
C VAL A 402 9.21 20.13 14.16
N LYS A 403 8.27 20.35 15.09
CA LYS A 403 7.95 21.68 15.60
C LYS A 403 9.15 22.37 16.20
N LYS A 404 9.95 21.64 16.98
CA LYS A 404 11.20 22.18 17.55
C LYS A 404 12.15 22.68 16.45
N VAL A 405 12.33 21.94 15.37
CA VAL A 405 13.16 22.36 14.23
C VAL A 405 12.60 23.61 13.55
N ILE A 406 11.26 23.71 13.42
CA ILE A 406 10.61 24.90 12.85
C ILE A 406 10.83 26.12 13.75
N ASP A 407 10.66 25.99 15.07
CA ASP A 407 10.85 27.06 16.04
C ASP A 407 12.28 27.61 16.03
N GLU A 408 13.27 26.73 15.85
CA GLU A 408 14.68 27.11 15.75
C GLU A 408 15.04 27.82 14.44
N LYS A 409 14.51 27.34 13.31
CA LYS A 409 14.90 27.82 11.97
C LYS A 409 14.02 28.94 11.43
N ASN A 410 12.74 28.95 11.80
CA ASN A 410 11.72 29.85 11.29
C ASN A 410 10.80 30.36 12.42
N PRO A 411 11.33 31.11 13.37
CA PRO A 411 10.59 31.55 14.57
C PRO A 411 9.36 32.44 14.24
N ASP A 412 9.39 33.13 13.12
CA ASP A 412 8.36 34.13 12.72
C ASP A 412 7.11 33.51 12.10
N ILE A 413 7.08 32.20 11.83
CA ILE A 413 5.88 31.51 11.33
C ILE A 413 4.80 31.54 12.42
N PRO A 414 3.52 31.84 12.10
CA PRO A 414 2.42 31.79 13.05
C PRO A 414 2.28 30.39 13.70
N GLU A 415 1.92 30.36 14.99
CA GLU A 415 1.89 29.14 15.78
C GLU A 415 0.96 28.04 15.24
N ASN A 416 -0.21 28.44 14.71
CA ASN A 416 -1.13 27.53 14.05
C ASN A 416 -0.50 26.88 12.80
N GLU A 417 0.17 27.68 11.97
CA GLU A 417 0.85 27.20 10.76
C GLU A 417 2.03 26.28 11.10
N LYS A 418 2.82 26.62 12.15
CA LYS A 418 3.87 25.72 12.68
C LYS A 418 3.31 24.36 13.08
N ASN A 419 2.16 24.33 13.75
CA ASN A 419 1.51 23.10 14.18
C ASN A 419 1.01 22.26 13.00
N GLU A 420 0.46 22.87 11.97
CA GLU A 420 0.00 22.18 10.75
C GLU A 420 1.19 21.60 9.96
N ILE A 421 2.26 22.38 9.78
CA ILE A 421 3.48 21.91 9.12
C ILE A 421 4.11 20.76 9.92
N ALA A 422 4.20 20.91 11.24
CA ALA A 422 4.80 19.89 12.10
C ALA A 422 4.00 18.57 12.06
N GLU A 423 2.70 18.63 12.06
CA GLU A 423 1.82 17.47 11.91
C GLU A 423 2.04 16.77 10.56
N SER A 424 1.96 17.54 9.46
CA SER A 424 2.11 17.02 8.09
C SER A 424 3.49 16.41 7.85
N VAL A 425 4.56 17.10 8.29
CA VAL A 425 5.93 16.60 8.08
C VAL A 425 6.24 15.42 8.99
N GLY A 426 5.85 15.49 10.27
CA GLY A 426 6.10 14.42 11.23
C GLY A 426 5.41 13.11 10.86
N ILE A 427 4.12 13.17 10.55
CA ILE A 427 3.36 11.98 10.15
C ILE A 427 3.79 11.47 8.78
N GLY A 428 4.01 12.36 7.82
CA GLY A 428 4.55 12.01 6.51
C GLY A 428 5.89 11.28 6.60
N ALA A 429 6.77 11.71 7.51
CA ALA A 429 8.07 11.08 7.75
C ALA A 429 7.92 9.64 8.29
N ILE A 430 7.02 9.42 9.26
CA ILE A 430 6.74 8.07 9.80
C ILE A 430 6.18 7.15 8.71
N LYS A 431 5.15 7.62 7.96
CA LYS A 431 4.54 6.84 6.87
C LYS A 431 5.58 6.45 5.83
N TYR A 432 6.36 7.43 5.36
CA TYR A 432 7.36 7.21 4.32
C TYR A 432 8.48 6.28 4.77
N PHE A 433 8.96 6.42 6.01
CA PHE A 433 10.00 5.56 6.56
C PHE A 433 9.63 4.07 6.46
N ASP A 434 8.41 3.71 6.82
CA ASP A 434 7.96 2.31 6.71
C ASP A 434 7.72 1.91 5.24
N LEU A 435 6.99 2.74 4.48
CA LEU A 435 6.61 2.43 3.10
C LEU A 435 7.79 2.38 2.13
N SER A 436 8.90 3.04 2.44
CA SER A 436 10.14 2.97 1.67
C SER A 436 10.94 1.68 1.89
N GLN A 437 10.58 0.88 2.90
CA GLN A 437 11.23 -0.39 3.19
C GLN A 437 10.50 -1.57 2.52
N ASN A 438 11.23 -2.65 2.25
CA ASN A 438 10.56 -3.89 1.88
C ASN A 438 9.69 -4.36 3.07
N ARG A 439 8.37 -4.44 2.86
CA ARG A 439 7.42 -4.81 3.93
C ARG A 439 7.75 -6.11 4.67
N THR A 440 8.37 -7.08 3.99
CA THR A 440 8.71 -8.38 4.58
C THR A 440 9.95 -8.35 5.47
N SER A 441 10.70 -7.24 5.47
CA SER A 441 11.87 -7.09 6.32
C SER A 441 11.48 -6.59 7.71
N ALA A 442 12.23 -7.03 8.73
CA ALA A 442 12.24 -6.37 10.01
C ALA A 442 12.91 -4.99 9.84
N ILE A 443 12.30 -3.97 10.41
CA ILE A 443 12.80 -2.59 10.32
C ILE A 443 13.15 -2.03 11.69
N THR A 444 14.15 -1.13 11.74
CA THR A 444 14.55 -0.45 12.99
C THR A 444 14.26 1.02 12.86
N PHE A 445 13.38 1.52 13.73
CA PHE A 445 12.98 2.91 13.78
C PHE A 445 14.01 3.73 14.56
N GLU A 446 14.49 4.80 13.94
CA GLU A 446 15.44 5.75 14.54
C GLU A 446 15.06 7.18 14.13
N TRP A 447 14.81 8.07 15.08
CA TRP A 447 14.34 9.43 14.82
C TRP A 447 15.23 10.22 13.85
N ASP A 448 16.54 10.16 14.03
CA ASP A 448 17.50 10.89 13.19
C ASP A 448 17.42 10.48 11.72
N LYS A 449 17.07 9.20 11.45
CA LYS A 449 16.87 8.70 10.09
C LYS A 449 15.51 9.08 9.54
N VAL A 450 14.46 8.98 10.37
CA VAL A 450 13.07 9.23 9.96
C VAL A 450 12.85 10.70 9.60
N LEU A 451 13.38 11.62 10.41
CA LEU A 451 13.19 13.06 10.28
C LEU A 451 14.29 13.77 9.50
N SER A 452 15.24 13.04 8.90
CA SER A 452 16.29 13.63 8.07
C SER A 452 15.73 14.34 6.84
N PHE A 453 16.28 15.50 6.51
CA PHE A 453 16.00 16.21 5.26
C PHE A 453 16.95 15.80 4.11
N GLU A 454 17.78 14.80 4.34
CA GLU A 454 18.71 14.25 3.37
C GLU A 454 18.46 12.75 3.17
N GLY A 455 18.71 12.25 1.96
CA GLY A 455 18.54 10.85 1.63
C GLY A 455 17.09 10.47 1.27
N ASN A 456 16.79 9.17 1.34
CA ASN A 456 15.48 8.62 1.00
C ASN A 456 14.50 8.75 2.18
N THR A 457 13.92 9.94 2.38
CA THR A 457 13.08 10.29 3.53
C THR A 457 11.83 11.07 3.12
N GLY A 458 10.78 11.01 3.94
CA GLY A 458 9.54 11.78 3.73
C GLY A 458 9.79 13.30 3.68
N PRO A 459 10.51 13.88 4.66
CA PRO A 459 10.84 15.32 4.62
C PRO A 459 11.60 15.76 3.36
N TYR A 460 12.49 14.91 2.81
CA TYR A 460 13.18 15.21 1.56
C TYR A 460 12.22 15.33 0.36
N LEU A 461 11.23 14.42 0.25
CA LEU A 461 10.23 14.47 -0.81
C LEU A 461 9.31 15.68 -0.67
N GLN A 462 8.81 15.93 0.55
CA GLN A 462 7.98 17.10 0.84
C GLN A 462 8.72 18.40 0.54
N TYR A 463 9.99 18.49 0.92
CA TYR A 463 10.83 19.65 0.60
C TYR A 463 11.01 19.83 -0.92
N THR A 464 11.18 18.74 -1.66
CA THR A 464 11.27 18.81 -3.12
C THR A 464 9.99 19.36 -3.74
N TYR A 465 8.82 18.90 -3.32
CA TYR A 465 7.54 19.45 -3.76
C TYR A 465 7.41 20.94 -3.42
N VAL A 466 7.70 21.34 -2.19
CA VAL A 466 7.67 22.73 -1.74
C VAL A 466 8.62 23.60 -2.55
N ARG A 467 9.80 23.08 -2.91
CA ARG A 467 10.77 23.76 -3.78
C ARG A 467 10.18 24.03 -5.17
N VAL A 468 9.52 23.04 -5.79
CA VAL A 468 8.80 23.25 -7.06
C VAL A 468 7.77 24.36 -6.91
N MET A 469 6.92 24.28 -5.89
CA MET A 469 5.87 25.27 -5.66
C MET A 469 6.43 26.68 -5.35
N SER A 470 7.65 26.77 -4.77
CA SER A 470 8.31 28.06 -4.49
C SER A 470 8.74 28.79 -5.76
N ILE A 471 9.03 28.06 -6.87
CA ILE A 471 9.31 28.67 -8.18
C ILE A 471 8.10 29.49 -8.63
N PHE A 472 6.91 28.89 -8.61
CA PHE A 472 5.67 29.54 -9.02
C PHE A 472 5.29 30.71 -8.11
N ARG A 473 5.44 30.56 -6.78
CA ARG A 473 5.23 31.66 -5.82
C ARG A 473 6.15 32.84 -6.10
N LYS A 474 7.42 32.59 -6.43
CA LYS A 474 8.38 33.64 -6.76
C LYS A 474 8.01 34.36 -8.05
N LEU A 475 7.66 33.64 -9.12
CA LEU A 475 7.18 34.22 -10.38
C LEU A 475 5.96 35.11 -10.15
N ALA A 476 5.00 34.65 -9.34
CA ALA A 476 3.81 35.43 -9.00
C ALA A 476 4.17 36.71 -8.23
N SER A 477 5.11 36.65 -7.26
CA SER A 477 5.55 37.81 -6.48
C SER A 477 6.31 38.85 -7.33
N GLU A 478 7.03 38.41 -8.35
CA GLU A 478 7.76 39.26 -9.29
C GLU A 478 6.91 39.67 -10.50
N ASN A 479 5.61 39.32 -10.56
CA ASN A 479 4.68 39.55 -11.66
C ASN A 479 5.20 39.07 -13.02
N VAL A 480 5.99 37.99 -13.05
CA VAL A 480 6.48 37.39 -14.28
C VAL A 480 5.35 36.59 -14.92
N LYS A 481 5.01 36.93 -16.17
CA LYS A 481 4.05 36.15 -16.96
C LYS A 481 4.70 34.88 -17.49
N PHE A 482 3.97 33.79 -17.46
CA PHE A 482 4.39 32.51 -18.04
C PHE A 482 3.19 31.76 -18.60
N ASP A 483 3.46 30.83 -19.51
CA ASP A 483 2.45 29.91 -20.07
C ASP A 483 2.94 28.46 -19.84
N LEU A 484 2.06 27.61 -19.29
CA LEU A 484 2.33 26.19 -19.07
C LEU A 484 1.80 25.31 -20.22
N ASN A 485 0.97 25.88 -21.12
CA ASN A 485 0.44 25.16 -22.27
C ASN A 485 1.42 25.19 -23.45
N VAL A 486 2.64 24.69 -23.21
CA VAL A 486 3.69 24.67 -24.23
C VAL A 486 3.71 23.32 -24.95
N SER A 487 3.73 23.37 -26.29
CA SER A 487 3.81 22.15 -27.12
C SER A 487 5.18 21.50 -27.12
N ASN A 488 6.25 22.27 -26.85
CA ASN A 488 7.64 21.83 -26.91
C ASN A 488 8.33 21.94 -25.55
N VAL A 489 7.98 21.05 -24.61
CA VAL A 489 8.67 20.94 -23.32
C VAL A 489 10.12 20.48 -23.54
N LEU A 490 10.32 19.51 -24.43
CA LEU A 490 11.64 19.06 -24.90
C LEU A 490 11.94 19.76 -26.24
N TYR A 491 12.59 20.91 -26.19
CA TYR A 491 13.00 21.72 -27.34
C TYR A 491 14.32 21.24 -27.93
N ASP A 492 14.74 21.84 -29.05
CA ASP A 492 16.04 21.54 -29.65
C ASP A 492 17.20 21.88 -28.70
N ASN A 493 18.14 20.98 -28.57
CA ASN A 493 19.27 21.07 -27.61
C ASN A 493 18.83 21.08 -26.12
N VAL A 494 17.69 20.47 -25.79
CA VAL A 494 17.30 20.20 -24.41
C VAL A 494 18.42 19.47 -23.67
N SER A 495 18.66 19.84 -22.41
CA SER A 495 19.69 19.20 -21.60
C SER A 495 19.29 17.76 -21.21
N ASP A 496 20.29 16.97 -20.90
CA ASP A 496 20.08 15.61 -20.40
C ASP A 496 19.22 15.57 -19.14
N ALA A 497 19.43 16.52 -18.22
CA ALA A 497 18.69 16.58 -16.97
C ALA A 497 17.18 16.87 -17.19
N GLU A 498 16.84 17.73 -18.16
CA GLU A 498 15.46 17.99 -18.54
C GLU A 498 14.80 16.76 -19.16
N ARG A 499 15.52 16.09 -20.10
CA ARG A 499 15.01 14.91 -20.79
C ARG A 499 14.84 13.71 -19.86
N GLU A 500 15.81 13.44 -19.00
CA GLU A 500 15.74 12.35 -18.02
C GLU A 500 14.57 12.55 -17.04
N LEU A 501 14.38 13.76 -16.54
CA LEU A 501 13.25 14.10 -15.67
C LEU A 501 11.92 13.86 -16.41
N ALA A 502 11.79 14.39 -17.64
CA ALA A 502 10.57 14.24 -18.45
C ALA A 502 10.19 12.77 -18.68
N LEU A 503 11.17 11.94 -19.09
CA LEU A 503 10.93 10.51 -19.32
C LEU A 503 10.62 9.76 -18.02
N ASN A 504 11.21 10.16 -16.90
CA ASN A 504 10.95 9.54 -15.61
C ASN A 504 9.50 9.73 -15.14
N LEU A 505 8.85 10.86 -15.47
CA LEU A 505 7.46 11.12 -15.08
C LEU A 505 6.49 10.07 -15.64
N PHE A 506 6.76 9.47 -16.79
CA PHE A 506 5.93 8.41 -17.38
C PHE A 506 6.06 7.04 -16.72
N LYS A 507 7.00 6.87 -15.79
CA LYS A 507 7.20 5.56 -15.14
C LYS A 507 6.19 5.26 -14.04
N LEU A 508 5.49 6.27 -13.49
CA LEU A 508 4.55 6.09 -12.38
C LEU A 508 3.55 4.95 -12.60
N PRO A 509 2.80 4.89 -13.72
CA PRO A 509 1.81 3.83 -13.91
C PRO A 509 2.44 2.42 -14.02
N VAL A 510 3.62 2.31 -14.64
CA VAL A 510 4.36 1.04 -14.71
C VAL A 510 4.84 0.61 -13.32
N VAL A 511 5.31 1.55 -12.52
CA VAL A 511 5.74 1.29 -11.13
C VAL A 511 4.54 0.92 -10.26
N ALA A 512 3.41 1.63 -10.40
CA ALA A 512 2.18 1.32 -9.67
C ALA A 512 1.67 -0.10 -10.01
N THR A 513 1.69 -0.49 -11.28
CA THR A 513 1.33 -1.85 -11.69
C THR A 513 2.23 -2.90 -11.02
N LYS A 514 3.55 -2.72 -11.06
CA LYS A 514 4.52 -3.63 -10.41
C LYS A 514 4.35 -3.66 -8.89
N ALA A 515 4.03 -2.50 -8.29
CA ALA A 515 3.79 -2.41 -6.85
C ALA A 515 2.50 -3.16 -6.45
N TYR A 516 1.45 -3.09 -7.26
CA TYR A 516 0.22 -3.87 -7.10
C TYR A 516 0.49 -5.37 -7.24
N GLU A 517 1.12 -5.81 -8.32
CA GLU A 517 1.39 -7.23 -8.60
C GLU A 517 2.20 -7.92 -7.49
N SER A 518 3.13 -7.18 -6.89
CA SER A 518 4.00 -7.68 -5.81
C SER A 518 3.56 -7.28 -4.40
N TYR A 519 2.52 -6.46 -4.27
CA TYR A 519 2.11 -5.82 -3.00
C TYR A 519 3.28 -5.11 -2.30
N ARG A 520 4.07 -4.33 -3.08
CA ARG A 520 5.27 -3.65 -2.61
C ARG A 520 5.18 -2.13 -2.76
N PRO A 521 4.61 -1.42 -1.80
CA PRO A 521 4.55 0.05 -1.83
C PRO A 521 5.92 0.72 -1.95
N ASN A 522 6.99 0.06 -1.46
CA ASN A 522 8.34 0.61 -1.56
C ASN A 522 8.80 0.88 -3.00
N LEU A 523 8.25 0.20 -4.01
CA LEU A 523 8.57 0.49 -5.40
C LEU A 523 8.10 1.90 -5.81
N VAL A 524 6.95 2.34 -5.29
CA VAL A 524 6.47 3.71 -5.50
C VAL A 524 7.34 4.70 -4.72
N ALA A 525 7.72 4.38 -3.49
CA ALA A 525 8.62 5.22 -2.70
C ALA A 525 9.99 5.41 -3.37
N ASP A 526 10.58 4.34 -3.91
CA ASP A 526 11.84 4.37 -4.65
C ASP A 526 11.73 5.25 -5.92
N TYR A 527 10.60 5.14 -6.64
CA TYR A 527 10.32 5.97 -7.80
C TYR A 527 10.18 7.46 -7.43
N LEU A 528 9.48 7.79 -6.35
CA LEU A 528 9.34 9.16 -5.87
C LEU A 528 10.70 9.76 -5.48
N PHE A 529 11.53 8.99 -4.80
CA PHE A 529 12.88 9.42 -4.44
C PHE A 529 13.75 9.68 -5.67
N GLU A 530 13.70 8.80 -6.69
CA GLU A 530 14.41 9.02 -7.95
C GLU A 530 13.88 10.26 -8.68
N THR A 531 12.56 10.45 -8.74
CA THR A 531 11.96 11.65 -9.32
C THR A 531 12.44 12.93 -8.62
N ALA A 532 12.50 12.91 -7.28
CA ALA A 532 13.01 14.04 -6.51
C ALA A 532 14.50 14.31 -6.77
N LYS A 533 15.32 13.28 -6.91
CA LYS A 533 16.75 13.41 -7.29
C LYS A 533 16.91 14.03 -8.67
N LEU A 534 16.19 13.53 -9.65
CA LEU A 534 16.22 14.05 -11.03
C LEU A 534 15.77 15.52 -11.06
N PHE A 535 14.69 15.85 -10.35
CA PHE A 535 14.26 17.24 -10.24
C PHE A 535 15.32 18.12 -9.56
N ASN A 536 15.94 17.67 -8.47
CA ASN A 536 16.99 18.44 -7.79
C ASN A 536 18.23 18.61 -8.69
N THR A 537 18.59 17.63 -9.51
CA THR A 537 19.66 17.73 -10.52
C THR A 537 19.32 18.79 -11.57
N PHE A 538 18.12 18.72 -12.13
CA PHE A 538 17.59 19.72 -13.07
C PHE A 538 17.61 21.13 -12.46
N TYR A 539 17.04 21.30 -11.26
CA TYR A 539 16.93 22.59 -10.56
C TYR A 539 18.28 23.23 -10.27
N ASN A 540 19.30 22.43 -9.90
CA ASN A 540 20.62 22.92 -9.54
C ASN A 540 21.53 23.19 -10.75
N SER A 541 21.31 22.50 -11.88
CA SER A 541 22.17 22.60 -13.07
C SER A 541 21.66 23.61 -14.10
N ILE A 542 20.39 24.02 -14.01
CA ILE A 542 19.73 24.78 -15.07
C ILE A 542 19.05 26.04 -14.49
N THR A 543 19.21 27.15 -15.21
CA THR A 543 18.49 28.40 -14.88
C THR A 543 17.02 28.27 -15.30
N ILE A 544 16.07 28.42 -14.38
CA ILE A 544 14.64 28.34 -14.66
C ILE A 544 14.03 29.76 -14.71
N ILE A 545 13.98 30.44 -13.57
CA ILE A 545 13.29 31.75 -13.43
C ILE A 545 13.96 32.84 -14.24
N LYS A 546 15.29 32.86 -14.28
CA LYS A 546 16.09 33.88 -14.94
C LYS A 546 16.46 33.51 -16.39
N GLU A 547 15.82 32.52 -16.97
CA GLU A 547 15.97 32.21 -18.39
C GLU A 547 15.41 33.38 -19.23
N GLU A 548 16.22 33.88 -20.16
CA GLU A 548 15.87 35.06 -20.97
C GLU A 548 14.93 34.71 -22.12
N ASN A 549 15.06 33.48 -22.65
CA ASN A 549 14.15 32.99 -23.70
C ASN A 549 12.83 32.53 -23.07
N ASP A 550 11.75 33.23 -23.39
CA ASP A 550 10.41 32.97 -22.85
C ASP A 550 9.93 31.54 -23.16
N ASP A 551 10.18 31.01 -24.35
CA ASP A 551 9.76 29.67 -24.77
C ASP A 551 10.48 28.58 -23.95
N ILE A 552 11.80 28.73 -23.76
CA ILE A 552 12.61 27.82 -22.94
C ILE A 552 12.18 27.93 -21.47
N ARG A 553 11.97 29.13 -20.95
CA ARG A 553 11.50 29.34 -19.58
C ARG A 553 10.15 28.65 -19.35
N ASN A 554 9.19 28.84 -20.25
CA ASN A 554 7.87 28.21 -20.17
C ASN A 554 7.95 26.68 -20.26
N ALA A 555 8.82 26.13 -21.12
CA ALA A 555 9.07 24.71 -21.22
C ALA A 555 9.59 24.12 -19.89
N ARG A 556 10.57 24.78 -19.25
CA ARG A 556 11.09 24.39 -17.94
C ARG A 556 10.06 24.50 -16.81
N LEU A 557 9.22 25.53 -16.86
CA LEU A 557 8.12 25.71 -15.90
C LEU A 557 7.05 24.64 -16.08
N ALA A 558 6.70 24.28 -17.31
CA ALA A 558 5.79 23.18 -17.58
C ALA A 558 6.36 21.84 -17.04
N LEU A 559 7.65 21.58 -17.19
CA LEU A 559 8.29 20.40 -16.61
C LEU A 559 8.25 20.42 -15.07
N CYS A 560 8.45 21.57 -14.44
CA CYS A 560 8.27 21.76 -13.00
C CYS A 560 6.83 21.41 -12.56
N GLU A 561 5.82 21.94 -13.26
CA GLU A 561 4.41 21.69 -12.96
C GLU A 561 4.07 20.20 -13.08
N LYS A 562 4.47 19.54 -14.17
CA LYS A 562 4.29 18.09 -14.34
C LYS A 562 4.97 17.28 -13.24
N THR A 563 6.17 17.69 -12.82
CA THR A 563 6.87 17.05 -11.70
C THR A 563 6.08 17.21 -10.40
N ALA A 564 5.56 18.40 -10.10
CA ALA A 564 4.74 18.63 -8.91
C ALA A 564 3.45 17.80 -8.93
N SER A 565 2.80 17.67 -10.10
CA SER A 565 1.61 16.85 -10.29
C SER A 565 1.89 15.38 -9.95
N VAL A 566 2.96 14.81 -10.50
CA VAL A 566 3.36 13.42 -10.25
C VAL A 566 3.77 13.18 -8.79
N LEU A 567 4.46 14.14 -8.15
CA LEU A 567 4.84 14.01 -6.73
C LEU A 567 3.62 14.11 -5.80
N LYS A 568 2.56 14.78 -6.22
CA LYS A 568 1.32 14.95 -5.45
C LYS A 568 0.39 13.75 -5.57
N GLU A 569 0.32 13.12 -6.75
CA GLU A 569 -0.52 11.96 -7.05
C GLU A 569 -0.08 10.70 -6.30
#